data_0a9cc7a06c8b7d8c78dd89857c22c113
#
_entry.id   0a9cc7a06c8b7d8c78dd89857c22c113
#
_cell.length_a   1.000
_cell.length_b   1.000
_cell.length_c   1.000
_cell.angle_alpha   90.00
_cell.angle_beta   90.00
_cell.angle_gamma   90.00
#
_symmetry.space_group_name_H-M   'P 1'
#
loop_
_entity.id
_entity.type
_entity.pdbx_description
1 polymer ?
#
loop_
_entity_poly.entity_id
_entity_poly.type
_entity_poly.pdbx_seq_one_letter_code
_entity_poly.pdbx_strand_id
1 'polypeptide(L)'
;LEQRAHFTGVALDKAHRLDALVEEFFDITRFDFHDIVLTRGYVDLGLLLAQVADEFYPILNEQHKEAQVDVHEDLMVLIDGDKMARVFNNIMKNAIAYSYEGSTITIEARRMDDGGACVRFINQGDPIPEAKLKVIFEKFYRLDAARATNRGGAGLGLAIAREIVAAHGGTIACESTPERTMFTIELPAA
;
A
#
# COMPACT_ATOMS: atom_id res chain seq x y z
N LEU A 1 35.52 -15.91 6.59
CA LEU A 1 34.72 -15.48 5.44
C LEU A 1 33.22 -15.38 5.83
N GLU A 2 32.65 -16.39 6.49
CA GLU A 2 31.22 -16.42 6.90
C GLU A 2 30.81 -15.27 7.84
N GLN A 3 31.62 -14.97 8.86
CA GLN A 3 31.33 -13.84 9.77
C GLN A 3 31.31 -12.49 9.03
N ARG A 4 32.22 -12.29 8.05
CA ARG A 4 32.21 -11.04 7.25
C ARG A 4 30.95 -10.95 6.38
N ALA A 5 30.54 -12.05 5.74
CA ALA A 5 29.32 -12.09 4.94
C ALA A 5 28.08 -11.81 5.81
N HIS A 6 28.03 -12.38 7.02
CA HIS A 6 26.95 -12.11 7.97
C HIS A 6 26.89 -10.63 8.40
N PHE A 7 28.02 -10.04 8.79
CA PHE A 7 28.06 -8.62 9.18
C PHE A 7 27.75 -7.69 8.00
N THR A 8 28.17 -8.03 6.78
CA THR A 8 27.82 -7.26 5.59
C THR A 8 26.33 -7.33 5.29
N GLY A 9 25.70 -8.50 5.44
CA GLY A 9 24.24 -8.67 5.31
C GLY A 9 23.49 -7.81 6.33
N VAL A 10 23.85 -7.89 7.61
CA VAL A 10 23.24 -7.07 8.67
C VAL A 10 23.44 -5.57 8.43
N ALA A 11 24.60 -5.14 7.93
CA ALA A 11 24.85 -3.74 7.61
C ALA A 11 24.01 -3.28 6.42
N LEU A 12 23.84 -4.10 5.39
CA LEU A 12 23.01 -3.82 4.22
C LEU A 12 21.53 -3.69 4.62
N ASP A 13 21.01 -4.60 5.43
CA ASP A 13 19.62 -4.53 5.94
C ASP A 13 19.38 -3.26 6.76
N LYS A 14 20.36 -2.87 7.57
CA LYS A 14 20.29 -1.62 8.35
C LYS A 14 20.34 -0.39 7.46
N ALA A 15 21.14 -0.41 6.38
CA ALA A 15 21.22 0.67 5.40
C ALA A 15 19.90 0.82 4.63
N HIS A 16 19.31 -0.27 4.15
CA HIS A 16 17.98 -0.24 3.51
C HIS A 16 16.88 0.26 4.45
N ARG A 17 16.95 -0.12 5.73
CA ARG A 17 16.01 0.37 6.74
C ARG A 17 16.17 1.87 7.01
N LEU A 18 17.42 2.37 7.02
CA LEU A 18 17.70 3.80 7.19
C LEU A 18 17.21 4.59 5.99
N ASP A 19 17.44 4.09 4.78
CA ASP A 19 16.98 4.69 3.53
C ASP A 19 15.45 4.84 3.51
N ALA A 20 14.75 3.76 3.86
CA ALA A 20 13.29 3.78 4.01
C ALA A 20 12.81 4.81 5.07
N LEU A 21 13.50 4.92 6.21
CA LEU A 21 13.16 5.90 7.24
C LEU A 21 13.44 7.34 6.79
N VAL A 22 14.50 7.56 6.03
CA VAL A 22 14.83 8.87 5.45
C VAL A 22 13.78 9.27 4.41
N GLU A 23 13.36 8.37 3.54
CA GLU A 23 12.26 8.60 2.60
C GLU A 23 10.95 8.91 3.34
N GLU A 24 10.59 8.10 4.36
CA GLU A 24 9.43 8.36 5.21
C GLU A 24 9.52 9.72 5.91
N PHE A 25 10.70 10.14 6.36
CA PHE A 25 10.91 11.46 6.99
C PHE A 25 10.74 12.61 5.98
N PHE A 26 11.31 12.48 4.77
CA PHE A 26 11.11 13.47 3.71
C PHE A 26 9.64 13.56 3.30
N ASP A 27 8.92 12.45 3.35
CA ASP A 27 7.48 12.44 3.13
C ASP A 27 6.73 13.26 4.18
N ILE A 28 7.06 13.08 5.46
CA ILE A 28 6.47 13.87 6.55
C ILE A 28 6.68 15.36 6.30
N THR A 29 7.91 15.77 5.99
CA THR A 29 8.26 17.18 5.80
C THR A 29 7.64 17.79 4.54
N ARG A 30 7.40 17.01 3.50
CA ARG A 30 6.69 17.43 2.28
C ARG A 30 5.18 17.48 2.47
N PHE A 31 4.61 16.58 3.30
CA PHE A 31 3.16 16.51 3.54
C PHE A 31 2.64 17.50 4.60
N ASP A 32 3.52 18.15 5.40
CA ASP A 32 3.11 19.28 6.25
C ASP A 32 2.88 20.59 5.46
N PHE A 33 3.23 20.64 4.16
CA PHE A 33 2.93 21.75 3.27
C PHE A 33 1.81 21.35 2.29
N HIS A 34 0.69 21.94 2.43
CA HIS A 34 -0.64 21.79 1.85
C HIS A 34 -0.80 21.62 0.32
N ASP A 35 0.26 21.39 -0.46
CA ASP A 35 0.17 21.32 -1.92
C ASP A 35 0.89 20.09 -2.50
N ILE A 36 0.20 18.95 -2.54
CA ILE A 36 0.64 17.85 -3.40
C ILE A 36 0.42 18.26 -4.85
N VAL A 37 1.48 18.68 -5.53
CA VAL A 37 1.43 18.95 -6.97
C VAL A 37 1.34 17.62 -7.71
N LEU A 38 0.26 17.43 -8.48
CA LEU A 38 0.03 16.25 -9.31
C LEU A 38 0.44 16.49 -10.75
N THR A 39 1.20 15.55 -11.31
CA THR A 39 1.47 15.47 -12.76
C THR A 39 0.57 14.39 -13.36
N ARG A 40 -0.66 14.77 -13.71
CA ARG A 40 -1.67 13.82 -14.18
C ARG A 40 -1.43 13.44 -15.65
N GLY A 41 -1.59 12.15 -15.95
CA GLY A 41 -1.62 11.57 -17.29
C GLY A 41 -2.62 10.43 -17.35
N TYR A 42 -2.98 9.99 -18.55
CA TYR A 42 -3.76 8.77 -18.69
C TYR A 42 -2.90 7.56 -18.39
N VAL A 43 -3.29 6.78 -17.40
CA VAL A 43 -2.59 5.60 -16.91
C VAL A 43 -3.52 4.39 -17.02
N ASP A 44 -3.01 3.29 -17.51
CA ASP A 44 -3.66 1.98 -17.48
C ASP A 44 -3.53 1.40 -16.06
N LEU A 45 -4.65 1.35 -15.32
CA LEU A 45 -4.67 0.82 -13.95
C LEU A 45 -4.35 -0.67 -13.90
N GLY A 46 -4.76 -1.45 -14.91
CA GLY A 46 -4.45 -2.87 -14.96
C GLY A 46 -2.96 -3.12 -15.02
N LEU A 47 -2.28 -2.40 -15.93
CA LEU A 47 -0.82 -2.49 -16.06
C LEU A 47 -0.11 -2.02 -14.79
N LEU A 48 -0.53 -0.88 -14.21
CA LEU A 48 0.07 -0.34 -12.99
C LEU A 48 -0.07 -1.30 -11.80
N LEU A 49 -1.25 -1.90 -11.61
CA LEU A 49 -1.50 -2.87 -10.52
C LEU A 49 -0.72 -4.17 -10.72
N ALA A 50 -0.59 -4.64 -11.96
CA ALA A 50 0.26 -5.79 -12.28
C ALA A 50 1.73 -5.52 -11.97
N GLN A 51 2.26 -4.34 -12.33
CA GLN A 51 3.63 -3.94 -11.99
C GLN A 51 3.84 -3.90 -10.47
N VAL A 52 2.90 -3.33 -9.71
CA VAL A 52 2.96 -3.34 -8.24
C VAL A 52 2.97 -4.76 -7.69
N ALA A 53 2.13 -5.67 -8.18
CA ALA A 53 2.12 -7.06 -7.74
C ALA A 53 3.46 -7.77 -8.03
N ASP A 54 4.04 -7.54 -9.21
CA ASP A 54 5.32 -8.11 -9.62
C ASP A 54 6.49 -7.63 -8.76
N GLU A 55 6.51 -6.35 -8.35
CA GLU A 55 7.55 -5.81 -7.45
C GLU A 55 7.59 -6.56 -6.11
N PHE A 56 6.44 -7.05 -5.62
CA PHE A 56 6.35 -7.78 -4.36
C PHE A 56 6.49 -9.30 -4.50
N TYR A 57 6.63 -9.84 -5.72
CA TYR A 57 6.76 -11.28 -5.93
C TYR A 57 7.84 -11.95 -5.07
N PRO A 58 9.07 -11.40 -4.90
CA PRO A 58 10.10 -12.05 -4.10
C PRO A 58 9.69 -12.24 -2.64
N ILE A 59 9.12 -11.21 -2.00
CA ILE A 59 8.70 -11.27 -0.60
C ILE A 59 7.43 -12.12 -0.41
N LEU A 60 6.52 -12.10 -1.38
CA LEU A 60 5.35 -12.96 -1.38
C LEU A 60 5.75 -14.43 -1.42
N ASN A 61 6.65 -14.79 -2.33
CA ASN A 61 7.17 -16.16 -2.47
C ASN A 61 7.90 -16.62 -1.21
N GLU A 62 8.72 -15.76 -0.58
CA GLU A 62 9.40 -16.07 0.70
C GLU A 62 8.41 -16.35 1.83
N GLN A 63 7.25 -15.67 1.84
CA GLN A 63 6.20 -15.85 2.85
C GLN A 63 5.10 -16.84 2.43
N HIS A 64 5.31 -17.59 1.35
CA HIS A 64 4.35 -18.54 0.79
C HIS A 64 2.97 -17.89 0.51
N LYS A 65 2.96 -16.62 0.08
CA LYS A 65 1.77 -15.85 -0.27
C LYS A 65 1.71 -15.63 -1.76
N GLU A 66 0.51 -15.32 -2.26
CA GLU A 66 0.29 -15.01 -3.66
C GLU A 66 -0.43 -13.65 -3.80
N ALA A 67 -0.21 -12.97 -4.92
CA ALA A 67 -1.01 -11.82 -5.33
C ALA A 67 -1.75 -12.18 -6.61
N GLN A 68 -3.04 -11.90 -6.64
CA GLN A 68 -3.90 -12.08 -7.81
C GLN A 68 -4.47 -10.72 -8.22
N VAL A 69 -4.20 -10.31 -9.47
CA VAL A 69 -4.73 -9.08 -10.06
C VAL A 69 -5.90 -9.43 -10.97
N ASP A 70 -7.06 -8.85 -10.67
CA ASP A 70 -8.31 -9.07 -11.39
C ASP A 70 -8.83 -7.74 -11.95
N VAL A 71 -8.52 -7.49 -13.22
CA VAL A 71 -8.92 -6.28 -13.96
C VAL A 71 -9.46 -6.72 -15.31
N HIS A 72 -10.77 -6.62 -15.50
CA HIS A 72 -11.47 -7.19 -16.67
C HIS A 72 -11.54 -6.27 -17.88
N GLU A 73 -11.13 -5.01 -17.77
CA GLU A 73 -11.29 -3.98 -18.81
C GLU A 73 -10.03 -3.14 -18.95
N ASP A 74 -9.82 -2.54 -20.11
CA ASP A 74 -8.83 -1.48 -20.30
C ASP A 74 -9.26 -0.25 -19.47
N LEU A 75 -8.72 -0.13 -18.27
CA LEU A 75 -9.12 0.86 -17.28
C LEU A 75 -8.17 2.05 -17.30
N MET A 76 -8.34 2.93 -18.30
CA MET A 76 -7.60 4.19 -18.39
C MET A 76 -8.19 5.23 -17.45
N VAL A 77 -7.34 5.83 -16.58
CA VAL A 77 -7.70 6.89 -15.63
C VAL A 77 -6.72 8.05 -15.69
N LEU A 78 -7.20 9.28 -15.41
CA LEU A 78 -6.39 10.50 -15.41
C LEU A 78 -5.80 10.74 -14.01
N ILE A 79 -4.61 10.22 -13.76
CA ILE A 79 -3.93 10.24 -12.45
C ILE A 79 -2.44 10.57 -12.58
N ASP A 80 -1.80 10.90 -11.46
CA ASP A 80 -0.33 10.88 -11.33
C ASP A 80 0.10 9.44 -11.03
N GLY A 81 0.64 8.76 -12.04
CA GLY A 81 0.97 7.33 -11.97
C GLY A 81 1.99 7.00 -10.87
N ASP A 82 3.03 7.83 -10.70
CA ASP A 82 4.08 7.60 -9.69
C ASP A 82 3.53 7.72 -8.27
N LYS A 83 2.70 8.73 -8.03
CA LYS A 83 2.05 8.91 -6.73
C LYS A 83 1.03 7.81 -6.43
N MET A 84 0.28 7.39 -7.46
CA MET A 84 -0.67 6.30 -7.28
C MET A 84 0.01 4.94 -7.10
N ALA A 85 1.11 4.66 -7.79
CA ALA A 85 1.96 3.50 -7.52
C ALA A 85 2.40 3.45 -6.05
N ARG A 86 2.76 4.60 -5.48
CA ARG A 86 3.10 4.71 -4.06
C ARG A 86 1.93 4.40 -3.13
N VAL A 87 0.70 4.83 -3.47
CA VAL A 87 -0.52 4.44 -2.73
C VAL A 87 -0.66 2.91 -2.72
N PHE A 88 -0.60 2.30 -3.89
CA PHE A 88 -0.75 0.85 -4.03
C PHE A 88 0.36 0.08 -3.32
N ASN A 89 1.62 0.52 -3.41
CA ASN A 89 2.74 -0.05 -2.69
C ASN A 89 2.55 0.01 -1.16
N ASN A 90 2.05 1.11 -0.62
CA ASN A 90 1.77 1.25 0.81
C ASN A 90 0.67 0.28 1.27
N ILE A 91 -0.40 0.12 0.49
CA ILE A 91 -1.48 -0.81 0.80
C ILE A 91 -0.99 -2.26 0.65
N MET A 92 -0.23 -2.57 -0.40
CA MET A 92 0.34 -3.91 -0.62
C MET A 92 1.28 -4.32 0.52
N LYS A 93 2.16 -3.42 0.99
CA LYS A 93 3.01 -3.64 2.17
C LYS A 93 2.18 -4.01 3.41
N ASN A 94 1.07 -3.30 3.65
CA ASN A 94 0.16 -3.63 4.74
C ASN A 94 -0.52 -4.99 4.52
N ALA A 95 -1.04 -5.26 3.34
CA ALA A 95 -1.67 -6.54 3.03
C ALA A 95 -0.71 -7.71 3.26
N ILE A 96 0.56 -7.59 2.82
CA ILE A 96 1.59 -8.62 3.05
C ILE A 96 1.91 -8.78 4.54
N ALA A 97 2.05 -7.66 5.28
CA ALA A 97 2.45 -7.70 6.68
C ALA A 97 1.39 -8.31 7.60
N TYR A 98 0.09 -8.14 7.26
CA TYR A 98 -1.03 -8.54 8.12
C TYR A 98 -1.84 -9.72 7.59
N SER A 99 -1.54 -10.25 6.41
CA SER A 99 -2.18 -11.46 5.90
C SER A 99 -1.60 -12.73 6.53
N TYR A 100 -2.42 -13.79 6.56
CA TYR A 100 -1.96 -15.11 7.00
C TYR A 100 -0.93 -15.70 6.03
N GLU A 101 -0.06 -16.57 6.53
CA GLU A 101 0.85 -17.36 5.71
C GLU A 101 0.04 -18.28 4.76
N GLY A 102 0.48 -18.43 3.52
CA GLY A 102 -0.21 -19.23 2.52
C GLY A 102 -1.49 -18.62 1.98
N SER A 103 -1.83 -17.36 2.33
CA SER A 103 -3.03 -16.71 1.81
C SER A 103 -2.77 -15.97 0.50
N THR A 104 -3.85 -15.69 -0.23
CA THR A 104 -3.84 -14.89 -1.45
C THR A 104 -4.28 -13.45 -1.14
N ILE A 105 -3.54 -12.47 -1.67
CA ILE A 105 -3.92 -11.07 -1.69
C ILE A 105 -4.57 -10.81 -3.04
N THR A 106 -5.85 -10.43 -3.05
CA THR A 106 -6.59 -10.13 -4.28
C THR A 106 -6.61 -8.63 -4.52
N ILE A 107 -6.27 -8.21 -5.74
CA ILE A 107 -6.29 -6.82 -6.20
C ILE A 107 -7.30 -6.74 -7.33
N GLU A 108 -8.41 -6.04 -7.09
CA GLU A 108 -9.48 -5.85 -8.06
C GLU A 108 -9.51 -4.40 -8.53
N ALA A 109 -9.77 -4.17 -9.82
CA ALA A 109 -10.08 -2.84 -10.31
C ALA A 109 -11.22 -2.89 -11.32
N ARG A 110 -12.12 -1.91 -11.22
CA ARG A 110 -13.29 -1.80 -12.10
C ARG A 110 -13.66 -0.35 -12.34
N ARG A 111 -14.34 -0.09 -13.46
CA ARG A 111 -14.99 1.19 -13.71
C ARG A 111 -16.25 1.32 -12.86
N MET A 112 -16.49 2.51 -12.33
CA MET A 112 -17.73 2.84 -11.63
C MET A 112 -18.76 3.41 -12.62
N ASP A 113 -20.04 3.38 -12.22
CA ASP A 113 -21.16 3.87 -13.07
C ASP A 113 -21.07 5.36 -13.42
N ASP A 114 -20.39 6.15 -12.56
CA ASP A 114 -20.13 7.57 -12.77
C ASP A 114 -18.93 7.86 -13.69
N GLY A 115 -18.28 6.79 -14.21
CA GLY A 115 -17.09 6.87 -15.05
C GLY A 115 -15.76 6.89 -14.28
N GLY A 116 -15.80 6.93 -12.96
CA GLY A 116 -14.62 6.80 -12.10
C GLY A 116 -14.07 5.38 -12.04
N ALA A 117 -13.08 5.16 -11.19
CA ALA A 117 -12.48 3.85 -10.98
C ALA A 117 -12.47 3.45 -9.50
N CYS A 118 -12.77 2.19 -9.23
CA CYS A 118 -12.69 1.59 -7.91
C CYS A 118 -11.60 0.51 -7.90
N VAL A 119 -10.63 0.64 -6.98
CA VAL A 119 -9.55 -0.36 -6.76
C VAL A 119 -9.72 -0.93 -5.36
N ARG A 120 -9.62 -2.25 -5.24
CA ARG A 120 -9.71 -2.96 -3.97
C ARG A 120 -8.50 -3.85 -3.75
N PHE A 121 -7.96 -3.81 -2.52
CA PHE A 121 -6.97 -4.77 -2.04
C PHE A 121 -7.62 -5.57 -0.93
N ILE A 122 -7.66 -6.88 -1.09
CA ILE A 122 -8.37 -7.81 -0.21
C ILE A 122 -7.39 -8.84 0.30
N ASN A 123 -7.28 -8.99 1.60
CA ASN A 123 -6.45 -10.01 2.23
C ASN A 123 -7.16 -10.68 3.41
N GLN A 124 -6.74 -11.89 3.74
CA GLN A 124 -7.17 -12.64 4.92
C GLN A 124 -6.14 -12.46 6.03
N GLY A 125 -6.58 -12.08 7.22
CA GLY A 125 -5.72 -11.83 8.37
C GLY A 125 -6.53 -11.57 9.63
N ASP A 126 -5.87 -11.27 10.74
CA ASP A 126 -6.56 -10.89 11.97
C ASP A 126 -7.42 -9.64 11.74
N PRO A 127 -8.70 -9.65 12.18
CA PRO A 127 -9.59 -8.54 11.91
C PRO A 127 -9.15 -7.28 12.66
N ILE A 128 -9.31 -6.13 11.98
CA ILE A 128 -9.07 -4.83 12.58
C ILE A 128 -10.31 -4.45 13.41
N PRO A 129 -10.19 -4.19 14.73
CA PRO A 129 -11.32 -3.77 15.53
C PRO A 129 -12.00 -2.53 14.95
N GLU A 130 -13.33 -2.49 14.93
CA GLU A 130 -14.12 -1.41 14.33
C GLU A 130 -13.70 -0.01 14.85
N ALA A 131 -13.44 0.11 16.15
CA ALA A 131 -12.96 1.36 16.76
C ALA A 131 -11.62 1.84 16.21
N LYS A 132 -10.86 0.96 15.54
CA LYS A 132 -9.54 1.26 14.97
C LYS A 132 -9.60 1.59 13.48
N LEU A 133 -10.63 1.19 12.76
CA LEU A 133 -10.75 1.42 11.31
C LEU A 133 -10.66 2.89 10.90
N LYS A 134 -11.12 3.80 11.76
CA LYS A 134 -11.04 5.26 11.49
C LYS A 134 -9.65 5.84 11.74
N VAL A 135 -8.88 5.24 12.64
CA VAL A 135 -7.58 5.78 13.07
C VAL A 135 -6.38 5.11 12.38
N ILE A 136 -6.58 4.02 11.62
CA ILE A 136 -5.48 3.39 10.88
C ILE A 136 -4.85 4.31 9.81
N PHE A 137 -5.56 5.35 9.38
CA PHE A 137 -5.08 6.37 8.43
C PHE A 137 -4.44 7.58 9.13
N GLU A 138 -4.38 7.60 10.49
CA GLU A 138 -3.70 8.67 11.22
C GLU A 138 -2.19 8.49 11.16
N LYS A 139 -1.47 9.62 11.10
CA LYS A 139 0.01 9.63 11.10
C LYS A 139 0.54 8.92 12.36
N PHE A 140 1.54 8.04 12.19
CA PHE A 140 2.22 7.30 13.26
C PHE A 140 1.34 6.25 13.99
N TYR A 141 0.11 6.05 13.53
CA TYR A 141 -0.75 5.05 14.13
C TYR A 141 -0.33 3.63 13.74
N ARG A 142 -0.35 2.73 14.71
CA ARG A 142 -0.04 1.30 14.55
C ARG A 142 -0.95 0.47 15.45
N LEU A 143 -1.52 -0.61 14.90
CA LEU A 143 -2.38 -1.53 15.66
C LEU A 143 -1.65 -2.22 16.81
N ASP A 144 -0.40 -2.66 16.57
CA ASP A 144 0.45 -3.40 17.51
C ASP A 144 1.83 -2.75 17.65
N ALA A 145 2.03 -1.96 18.70
CA ALA A 145 3.34 -1.43 19.06
C ALA A 145 4.35 -2.54 19.44
N ALA A 146 3.87 -3.71 19.93
CA ALA A 146 4.70 -4.81 20.40
C ALA A 146 5.23 -5.75 19.29
N ARG A 147 4.55 -5.87 18.15
CA ARG A 147 5.03 -6.60 16.95
C ARG A 147 5.92 -5.75 16.04
N ALA A 148 6.19 -4.52 16.49
CA ALA A 148 6.81 -3.44 15.72
C ALA A 148 8.28 -3.64 15.36
N THR A 149 8.99 -4.61 15.95
CA THR A 149 10.46 -4.70 15.80
C THR A 149 10.91 -5.36 14.51
N ASN A 150 10.06 -6.15 13.81
CA ASN A 150 10.48 -6.90 12.63
C ASN A 150 9.60 -6.79 11.37
N ARG A 151 8.42 -6.13 11.40
CA ARG A 151 7.46 -6.20 10.27
C ARG A 151 6.84 -4.88 9.80
N GLY A 152 7.25 -3.71 10.29
CA GLY A 152 6.49 -2.52 9.90
C GLY A 152 7.25 -1.21 9.91
N GLY A 153 6.96 -0.34 8.94
CA GLY A 153 7.42 1.04 8.82
C GLY A 153 6.92 1.97 9.95
N ALA A 154 7.20 3.28 9.85
CA ALA A 154 6.91 4.30 10.87
C ALA A 154 5.41 4.57 11.11
N GLY A 155 4.48 3.88 10.45
CA GLY A 155 3.03 4.12 10.58
C GLY A 155 2.54 5.29 9.74
N LEU A 156 3.24 5.59 8.64
CA LEU A 156 2.93 6.70 7.74
C LEU A 156 2.30 6.25 6.43
N GLY A 157 2.50 5.00 6.02
CA GLY A 157 2.11 4.53 4.69
C GLY A 157 0.63 4.73 4.36
N LEU A 158 -0.29 4.41 5.27
CA LEU A 158 -1.73 4.62 5.06
C LEU A 158 -2.11 6.10 5.11
N ALA A 159 -1.47 6.91 5.98
CA ALA A 159 -1.69 8.35 6.01
C ALA A 159 -1.27 9.00 4.69
N ILE A 160 -0.10 8.63 4.16
CA ILE A 160 0.38 9.08 2.85
C ILE A 160 -0.56 8.65 1.73
N ALA A 161 -1.02 7.41 1.75
CA ALA A 161 -1.98 6.90 0.78
C ALA A 161 -3.27 7.74 0.78
N ARG A 162 -3.83 8.05 1.95
CA ARG A 162 -5.02 8.89 2.09
C ARG A 162 -4.81 10.29 1.51
N GLU A 163 -3.71 10.96 1.81
CA GLU A 163 -3.42 12.30 1.29
C GLU A 163 -3.24 12.32 -0.24
N ILE A 164 -2.54 11.33 -0.80
CA ILE A 164 -2.37 11.22 -2.25
C ILE A 164 -3.72 10.97 -2.95
N VAL A 165 -4.55 10.07 -2.41
CA VAL A 165 -5.88 9.78 -2.96
C VAL A 165 -6.76 11.01 -2.86
N ALA A 166 -6.77 11.73 -1.73
CA ALA A 166 -7.50 12.98 -1.54
C ALA A 166 -7.04 14.07 -2.52
N ALA A 167 -5.74 14.20 -2.78
CA ALA A 167 -5.21 15.14 -3.80
C ALA A 167 -5.71 14.82 -5.21
N HIS A 168 -5.99 13.54 -5.51
CA HIS A 168 -6.65 13.14 -6.77
C HIS A 168 -8.16 13.40 -6.80
N GLY A 169 -8.75 13.85 -5.68
CA GLY A 169 -10.20 14.01 -5.53
C GLY A 169 -10.92 12.70 -5.21
N GLY A 170 -10.19 11.66 -4.87
CA GLY A 170 -10.70 10.33 -4.55
C GLY A 170 -10.93 10.10 -3.06
N THR A 171 -11.36 8.90 -2.72
CA THR A 171 -11.56 8.43 -1.34
C THR A 171 -10.83 7.11 -1.11
N ILE A 172 -10.41 6.87 0.14
CA ILE A 172 -9.88 5.60 0.59
C ILE A 172 -10.59 5.17 1.86
N ALA A 173 -11.03 3.91 1.92
CA ALA A 173 -11.70 3.32 3.06
C ALA A 173 -11.13 1.95 3.38
N CYS A 174 -11.38 1.47 4.60
CA CYS A 174 -11.02 0.12 5.04
C CYS A 174 -12.21 -0.52 5.73
N GLU A 175 -12.51 -1.74 5.33
CA GLU A 175 -13.46 -2.63 6.00
C GLU A 175 -12.70 -3.87 6.47
N SER A 176 -13.04 -4.37 7.66
CA SER A 176 -12.41 -5.58 8.19
C SER A 176 -13.43 -6.43 8.92
N THR A 177 -13.47 -7.70 8.55
CA THR A 177 -14.31 -8.74 9.14
C THR A 177 -13.43 -9.92 9.54
N PRO A 178 -13.94 -10.93 10.26
CA PRO A 178 -13.16 -12.15 10.53
C PRO A 178 -12.70 -12.89 9.26
N GLU A 179 -13.40 -12.70 8.13
CA GLU A 179 -13.10 -13.38 6.87
C GLU A 179 -12.06 -12.64 6.02
N ARG A 180 -12.06 -11.30 6.09
CA ARG A 180 -11.18 -10.47 5.25
C ARG A 180 -10.99 -9.06 5.76
N THR A 181 -9.87 -8.45 5.40
CA THR A 181 -9.65 -7.00 5.41
C THR A 181 -9.62 -6.50 3.97
N MET A 182 -10.33 -5.42 3.68
CA MET A 182 -10.47 -4.83 2.34
C MET A 182 -10.22 -3.33 2.40
N PHE A 183 -9.21 -2.88 1.65
CA PHE A 183 -9.00 -1.46 1.35
C PHE A 183 -9.65 -1.12 0.02
N THR A 184 -10.50 -0.11 0.00
CA THR A 184 -11.17 0.39 -1.20
C THR A 184 -10.70 1.80 -1.51
N ILE A 185 -10.26 2.03 -2.74
CA ILE A 185 -9.88 3.34 -3.29
C ILE A 185 -10.87 3.66 -4.40
N GLU A 186 -11.48 4.83 -4.33
CA GLU A 186 -12.32 5.36 -5.39
C GLU A 186 -11.69 6.61 -5.98
N LEU A 187 -11.55 6.63 -7.29
CA LEU A 187 -11.00 7.74 -8.05
C LEU A 187 -12.11 8.32 -8.93
N PRO A 188 -12.26 9.66 -8.99
CA PRO A 188 -13.29 10.29 -9.78
C PRO A 188 -13.08 10.06 -11.29
N ALA A 189 -14.12 10.24 -12.08
CA ALA A 189 -14.02 10.37 -13.53
C ALA A 189 -13.09 11.53 -13.90
N ALA A 190 -12.45 11.45 -15.09
CA ALA A 190 -11.54 12.45 -15.62
C ALA A 190 -12.28 13.73 -16.04
#